data_33e745cc0d84eb545d19654048fbc11b
#
_entry.id   33e745cc0d84eb545d19654048fbc11b
#
_cell.length_a   1.000
_cell.length_b   1.000
_cell.length_c   1.000
_cell.angle_alpha   90.00
_cell.angle_beta   90.00
_cell.angle_gamma   90.00
#
_symmetry.space_group_name_H-M   'P 1'
#
loop_
_entity.id
_entity.type
_entity.pdbx_description
1 polymer ?
#
loop_
_entity_poly.entity_id
_entity_poly.type
_entity_poly.pdbx_seq_one_letter_code
_entity_poly.pdbx_strand_id
1 'polypeptide(L)'
;SVIATLSAFFFANGFLIFSGAFCALVYSGVKAIQDSSDIVQVMAYQGLLFWGMVLLFLNMWTTQDNTIYAFSIAGAHMFRTNKRTLFVLGGATVALVLAWGGIYDLLVPYLILLGTFIPPIGGVIMADYWLYRQGEFPSLDVPQPAFNWAGVIAYVVASAIAYSTPGIKPINGILAAVVLYFVLTKILPQTNRQTS
;
A
#
# COMPACT_ATOMS: atom_id res chain seq x y z
N SER A 1 -9.78 -20.65 1.74
CA SER A 1 -9.12 -19.86 0.69
C SER A 1 -8.21 -18.75 1.26
N VAL A 2 -8.45 -18.20 2.47
CA VAL A 2 -7.57 -17.17 3.09
C VAL A 2 -6.14 -17.70 3.26
N ILE A 3 -5.97 -18.93 3.72
CA ILE A 3 -4.65 -19.56 3.87
C ILE A 3 -3.93 -19.65 2.51
N ALA A 4 -4.66 -20.04 1.46
CA ALA A 4 -4.08 -20.12 0.10
C ALA A 4 -3.61 -18.74 -0.40
N THR A 5 -4.41 -17.69 -0.18
CA THR A 5 -4.05 -16.32 -0.56
C THR A 5 -2.83 -15.82 0.23
N LEU A 6 -2.83 -16.01 1.55
CA LEU A 6 -1.71 -15.61 2.41
C LEU A 6 -0.43 -16.36 2.06
N SER A 7 -0.51 -17.68 1.85
CA SER A 7 0.67 -18.48 1.48
C SER A 7 1.21 -18.06 0.10
N ALA A 8 0.35 -17.91 -0.91
CA ALA A 8 0.77 -17.47 -2.24
C ALA A 8 1.43 -16.08 -2.18
N PHE A 9 0.83 -15.14 -1.44
CA PHE A 9 1.39 -13.80 -1.26
C PHE A 9 2.75 -13.83 -0.55
N PHE A 10 2.88 -14.61 0.52
CA PHE A 10 4.13 -14.73 1.27
C PHE A 10 5.25 -15.35 0.43
N PHE A 11 4.97 -16.46 -0.27
CA PHE A 11 5.99 -17.11 -1.10
C PHE A 11 6.37 -16.25 -2.31
N ALA A 12 5.41 -15.64 -3.02
CA ALA A 12 5.71 -14.82 -4.18
C ALA A 12 6.54 -13.58 -3.80
N ASN A 13 6.11 -12.82 -2.79
CA ASN A 13 6.84 -11.63 -2.35
C ASN A 13 8.17 -11.99 -1.68
N GLY A 14 8.22 -13.06 -0.88
CA GLY A 14 9.46 -13.55 -0.28
C GLY A 14 10.50 -13.92 -1.35
N PHE A 15 10.08 -14.63 -2.39
CA PHE A 15 10.96 -14.98 -3.52
C PHE A 15 11.46 -13.74 -4.28
N LEU A 16 10.58 -12.77 -4.55
CA LEU A 16 10.95 -11.52 -5.23
C LEU A 16 11.96 -10.70 -4.41
N ILE A 17 11.70 -10.54 -3.11
CA ILE A 17 12.60 -9.80 -2.20
C ILE A 17 13.95 -10.50 -2.10
N PHE A 18 13.95 -11.83 -1.94
CA PHE A 18 15.18 -12.61 -1.86
C PHE A 18 15.98 -12.51 -3.16
N SER A 19 15.34 -12.65 -4.32
CA SER A 19 16.00 -12.54 -5.63
C SER A 19 16.59 -11.15 -5.85
N GLY A 20 15.85 -10.10 -5.50
CA GLY A 20 16.32 -8.72 -5.61
C GLY A 20 17.52 -8.43 -4.69
N ALA A 21 17.45 -8.86 -3.43
CA ALA A 21 18.54 -8.72 -2.48
C ALA A 21 19.78 -9.53 -2.92
N PHE A 22 19.57 -10.73 -3.42
CA PHE A 22 20.67 -11.57 -3.95
C PHE A 22 21.37 -10.89 -5.13
N CYS A 23 20.61 -10.38 -6.11
CA CYS A 23 21.18 -9.62 -7.23
C CYS A 23 21.97 -8.40 -6.74
N ALA A 24 21.40 -7.61 -5.82
CA ALA A 24 22.07 -6.44 -5.26
C ALA A 24 23.41 -6.79 -4.59
N LEU A 25 23.44 -7.87 -3.81
CA LEU A 25 24.66 -8.33 -3.13
C LEU A 25 25.72 -8.89 -4.07
N VAL A 26 25.32 -9.74 -5.03
CA VAL A 26 26.25 -10.40 -5.95
C VAL A 26 26.88 -9.40 -6.91
N TYR A 27 26.12 -8.40 -7.37
CA TYR A 27 26.59 -7.45 -8.38
C TYR A 27 27.09 -6.14 -7.81
N SER A 28 27.01 -5.90 -6.48
CA SER A 28 27.46 -4.66 -5.84
C SER A 28 28.93 -4.30 -6.07
N GLY A 29 29.78 -5.29 -6.33
CA GLY A 29 31.21 -5.10 -6.61
C GLY A 29 31.58 -5.01 -8.10
N VAL A 30 30.62 -5.13 -9.01
CA VAL A 30 30.89 -5.17 -10.45
C VAL A 30 30.97 -3.74 -11.00
N LYS A 31 32.16 -3.32 -11.45
CA LYS A 31 32.41 -1.95 -11.98
C LYS A 31 31.54 -1.57 -13.18
N ALA A 32 31.02 -2.54 -13.93
CA ALA A 32 30.15 -2.31 -15.09
C ALA A 32 28.70 -1.97 -14.68
N ILE A 33 28.34 -2.16 -13.42
CA ILE A 33 27.00 -1.91 -12.88
C ILE A 33 27.11 -0.77 -11.90
N GLN A 34 26.53 0.37 -12.23
CA GLN A 34 26.53 1.57 -11.37
C GLN A 34 25.56 1.41 -10.19
N ASP A 35 24.40 0.81 -10.45
CA ASP A 35 23.39 0.51 -9.46
C ASP A 35 22.98 -0.96 -9.53
N SER A 36 23.42 -1.75 -8.55
CA SER A 36 23.11 -3.19 -8.47
C SER A 36 21.63 -3.47 -8.13
N SER A 37 20.87 -2.47 -7.75
CA SER A 37 19.40 -2.57 -7.58
C SER A 37 18.65 -2.36 -8.90
N ASP A 38 19.30 -1.82 -9.93
CA ASP A 38 18.71 -1.66 -11.26
C ASP A 38 18.77 -2.98 -12.05
N ILE A 39 17.62 -3.62 -12.17
CA ILE A 39 17.49 -4.89 -12.89
C ILE A 39 17.92 -4.78 -14.35
N VAL A 40 17.75 -3.60 -14.97
CA VAL A 40 18.12 -3.39 -16.38
C VAL A 40 19.64 -3.45 -16.55
N GLN A 41 20.40 -2.81 -15.66
CA GLN A 41 21.85 -2.85 -15.67
C GLN A 41 22.38 -4.27 -15.42
N VAL A 42 21.79 -4.99 -14.48
CA VAL A 42 22.14 -6.39 -14.19
C VAL A 42 21.91 -7.28 -15.40
N MET A 43 20.75 -7.16 -16.05
CA MET A 43 20.44 -7.96 -17.24
C MET A 43 21.29 -7.57 -18.46
N ALA A 44 21.62 -6.30 -18.61
CA ALA A 44 22.57 -5.85 -19.64
C ALA A 44 23.95 -6.48 -19.46
N TYR A 45 24.45 -6.52 -18.23
CA TYR A 45 25.72 -7.16 -17.89
C TYR A 45 25.73 -8.66 -18.20
N GLN A 46 24.57 -9.33 -17.97
CA GLN A 46 24.40 -10.75 -18.29
C GLN A 46 24.22 -11.05 -19.80
N GLY A 47 24.13 -10.03 -20.65
CA GLY A 47 23.82 -10.19 -22.09
C GLY A 47 22.34 -10.50 -22.37
N LEU A 48 21.47 -10.34 -21.38
CA LEU A 48 20.01 -10.64 -21.45
C LEU A 48 19.15 -9.39 -21.60
N LEU A 49 19.74 -8.26 -22.04
CA LEU A 49 19.05 -6.98 -22.10
C LEU A 49 17.72 -7.04 -22.87
N PHE A 50 17.71 -7.67 -24.05
CA PHE A 50 16.50 -7.78 -24.87
C PHE A 50 15.36 -8.50 -24.11
N TRP A 51 15.64 -9.66 -23.55
CA TRP A 51 14.68 -10.43 -22.79
C TRP A 51 14.23 -9.71 -21.50
N GLY A 52 15.16 -9.01 -20.85
CA GLY A 52 14.87 -8.18 -19.70
C GLY A 52 13.88 -7.06 -20.02
N MET A 53 14.09 -6.36 -21.12
CA MET A 53 13.19 -5.30 -21.59
C MET A 53 11.81 -5.84 -21.94
N VAL A 54 11.72 -6.99 -22.62
CA VAL A 54 10.43 -7.64 -22.92
C VAL A 54 9.68 -8.01 -21.64
N LEU A 55 10.37 -8.64 -20.68
CA LEU A 55 9.76 -9.03 -19.40
C LEU A 55 9.30 -7.82 -18.58
N LEU A 56 10.11 -6.77 -18.54
CA LEU A 56 9.72 -5.52 -17.86
C LEU A 56 8.50 -4.88 -18.51
N PHE A 57 8.47 -4.80 -19.84
CA PHE A 57 7.34 -4.25 -20.56
C PHE A 57 6.04 -5.03 -20.27
N LEU A 58 6.08 -6.36 -20.34
CA LEU A 58 4.93 -7.21 -20.06
C LEU A 58 4.48 -7.09 -18.61
N ASN A 59 5.41 -7.04 -17.67
CA ASN A 59 5.10 -6.86 -16.25
C ASN A 59 4.46 -5.49 -15.98
N MET A 60 5.00 -4.42 -16.56
CA MET A 60 4.42 -3.08 -16.45
C MET A 60 3.03 -3.03 -17.07
N TRP A 61 2.83 -3.63 -18.24
CA TRP A 61 1.55 -3.68 -18.90
C TRP A 61 0.46 -4.30 -18.01
N THR A 62 0.71 -5.51 -17.51
CA THR A 62 -0.26 -6.23 -16.68
C THR A 62 -0.53 -5.54 -15.32
N THR A 63 0.50 -4.90 -14.74
CA THR A 63 0.34 -4.16 -13.48
C THR A 63 -0.47 -2.88 -13.68
N GLN A 64 -0.27 -2.19 -14.80
CA GLN A 64 -1.00 -0.95 -15.10
C GLN A 64 -2.49 -1.18 -15.32
N ASP A 65 -2.90 -2.28 -15.94
CA ASP A 65 -4.31 -2.61 -16.12
C ASP A 65 -5.05 -2.69 -14.77
N ASN A 66 -4.48 -3.38 -13.80
CA ASN A 66 -5.05 -3.47 -12.45
C ASN A 66 -5.10 -2.11 -11.74
N THR A 67 -4.04 -1.31 -11.86
CA THR A 67 -3.95 0.00 -11.23
C THR A 67 -4.97 0.98 -11.81
N ILE A 68 -5.09 1.05 -13.13
CA ILE A 68 -6.05 1.91 -13.83
C ILE A 68 -7.47 1.49 -13.47
N TYR A 69 -7.75 0.19 -13.45
CA TYR A 69 -9.07 -0.32 -13.09
C TYR A 69 -9.44 0.06 -11.66
N ALA A 70 -8.57 -0.20 -10.68
CA ALA A 70 -8.79 0.15 -9.29
C ALA A 70 -8.97 1.68 -9.10
N PHE A 71 -8.14 2.50 -9.75
CA PHE A 71 -8.23 3.94 -9.71
C PHE A 71 -9.56 4.45 -10.28
N SER A 72 -10.00 3.89 -11.41
CA SER A 72 -11.26 4.28 -12.05
C SER A 72 -12.48 4.00 -11.18
N ILE A 73 -12.48 2.84 -10.50
CA ILE A 73 -13.55 2.47 -9.57
C ILE A 73 -13.53 3.37 -8.34
N ALA A 74 -12.36 3.52 -7.71
CA ALA A 74 -12.22 4.36 -6.52
C ALA A 74 -12.66 5.80 -6.80
N GLY A 75 -12.23 6.38 -7.92
CA GLY A 75 -12.65 7.70 -8.36
C GLY A 75 -14.16 7.81 -8.61
N ALA A 76 -14.74 6.86 -9.32
CA ALA A 76 -16.17 6.84 -9.60
C ALA A 76 -17.01 6.76 -8.32
N HIS A 77 -16.59 5.94 -7.34
CA HIS A 77 -17.26 5.84 -6.05
C HIS A 77 -17.09 7.11 -5.20
N MET A 78 -15.89 7.66 -5.14
CA MET A 78 -15.60 8.86 -4.35
C MET A 78 -16.45 10.07 -4.82
N PHE A 79 -16.62 10.24 -6.13
CA PHE A 79 -17.39 11.33 -6.72
C PHE A 79 -18.84 10.94 -7.05
N ARG A 80 -19.29 9.75 -6.67
CA ARG A 80 -20.64 9.23 -6.92
C ARG A 80 -21.09 9.38 -8.38
N THR A 81 -20.21 9.06 -9.33
CA THR A 81 -20.46 9.19 -10.77
C THR A 81 -20.19 7.88 -11.50
N ASN A 82 -20.91 7.66 -12.61
CA ASN A 82 -20.69 6.49 -13.45
C ASN A 82 -19.66 6.71 -14.57
N LYS A 83 -19.06 7.91 -14.66
CA LYS A 83 -18.14 8.29 -15.74
C LYS A 83 -16.70 7.81 -15.44
N ARG A 84 -16.47 6.51 -15.40
CA ARG A 84 -15.16 5.92 -15.11
C ARG A 84 -14.07 6.36 -16.09
N THR A 85 -14.42 6.53 -17.36
CA THR A 85 -13.48 6.96 -18.42
C THR A 85 -12.83 8.31 -18.14
N LEU A 86 -13.55 9.25 -17.49
CA LEU A 86 -12.98 10.54 -17.12
C LEU A 86 -11.85 10.39 -16.09
N PHE A 87 -11.99 9.46 -15.14
CA PHE A 87 -10.94 9.19 -14.17
C PHE A 87 -9.73 8.51 -14.79
N VAL A 88 -9.96 7.58 -15.74
CA VAL A 88 -8.87 6.95 -16.49
C VAL A 88 -8.08 7.97 -17.27
N LEU A 89 -8.76 8.82 -18.05
CA LEU A 89 -8.09 9.84 -18.87
C LEU A 89 -7.40 10.90 -18.01
N GLY A 90 -8.08 11.39 -16.96
CA GLY A 90 -7.51 12.35 -16.03
C GLY A 90 -6.29 11.79 -15.30
N GLY A 91 -6.38 10.58 -14.80
CA GLY A 91 -5.26 9.89 -14.14
C GLY A 91 -4.08 9.64 -15.08
N ALA A 92 -4.34 9.21 -16.30
CA ALA A 92 -3.31 9.02 -17.33
C ALA A 92 -2.62 10.34 -17.69
N THR A 93 -3.37 11.42 -17.84
CA THR A 93 -2.82 12.75 -18.13
C THR A 93 -1.91 13.23 -17.00
N VAL A 94 -2.37 13.13 -15.75
CA VAL A 94 -1.57 13.47 -14.57
C VAL A 94 -0.30 12.62 -14.50
N ALA A 95 -0.41 11.31 -14.72
CA ALA A 95 0.74 10.40 -14.71
C ALA A 95 1.77 10.78 -15.80
N LEU A 96 1.34 11.14 -17.00
CA LEU A 96 2.23 11.59 -18.07
C LEU A 96 2.97 12.88 -17.72
N VAL A 97 2.26 13.86 -17.15
CA VAL A 97 2.87 15.13 -16.73
C VAL A 97 3.90 14.89 -15.62
N LEU A 98 3.58 14.05 -14.65
CA LEU A 98 4.49 13.70 -13.56
C LEU A 98 5.71 12.91 -14.07
N ALA A 99 5.51 12.00 -15.01
CA ALA A 99 6.61 11.24 -15.63
C ALA A 99 7.57 12.17 -16.38
N TRP A 100 7.02 13.15 -17.10
CA TRP A 100 7.84 14.16 -17.80
C TRP A 100 8.58 15.08 -16.82
N GLY A 101 7.98 15.37 -15.66
CA GLY A 101 8.58 16.15 -14.58
C GLY A 101 9.72 15.46 -13.82
N GLY A 102 10.10 14.22 -14.19
CA GLY A 102 11.18 13.48 -13.52
C GLY A 102 10.80 12.93 -12.13
N ILE A 103 9.53 12.56 -11.93
CA ILE A 103 9.04 12.01 -10.65
C ILE A 103 9.79 10.73 -10.21
N TYR A 104 10.56 10.13 -11.12
CA TYR A 104 11.34 8.93 -10.82
C TYR A 104 12.32 9.15 -9.65
N ASP A 105 12.92 10.33 -9.56
CA ASP A 105 13.85 10.67 -8.48
C ASP A 105 13.15 10.75 -7.10
N LEU A 106 11.84 10.94 -7.11
CA LEU A 106 10.99 10.95 -5.91
C LEU A 106 10.36 9.60 -5.59
N LEU A 107 10.63 8.56 -6.39
CA LEU A 107 10.01 7.25 -6.23
C LEU A 107 10.30 6.66 -4.85
N VAL A 108 11.57 6.64 -4.43
CA VAL A 108 11.97 6.06 -3.14
C VAL A 108 11.37 6.84 -1.96
N PRO A 109 11.47 8.16 -1.88
CA PRO A 109 10.77 8.94 -0.85
C PRO A 109 9.26 8.71 -0.83
N TYR A 110 8.62 8.61 -1.99
CA TYR A 110 7.20 8.32 -2.11
C TYR A 110 6.81 6.94 -1.58
N LEU A 111 7.59 5.90 -1.91
CA LEU A 111 7.36 4.55 -1.39
C LEU A 111 7.54 4.47 0.13
N ILE A 112 8.52 5.18 0.69
CA ILE A 112 8.72 5.29 2.14
C ILE A 112 7.50 5.97 2.79
N LEU A 113 6.98 7.02 2.17
CA LEU A 113 5.79 7.71 2.65
C LEU A 113 4.57 6.78 2.64
N LEU A 114 4.31 6.09 1.53
CA LEU A 114 3.23 5.10 1.45
C LEU A 114 3.39 3.97 2.50
N GLY A 115 4.61 3.43 2.64
CA GLY A 115 4.92 2.41 3.64
C GLY A 115 4.76 2.88 5.08
N THR A 116 4.74 4.19 5.32
CA THR A 116 4.52 4.76 6.65
C THR A 116 3.04 5.04 6.92
N PHE A 117 2.30 5.54 5.93
CA PHE A 117 0.93 6.02 6.11
C PHE A 117 -0.16 4.97 5.81
N ILE A 118 0.09 3.99 4.94
CA ILE A 118 -0.92 2.97 4.62
C ILE A 118 -1.09 1.92 5.73
N PRO A 119 -0.02 1.35 6.32
CA PRO A 119 -0.16 0.28 7.31
C PRO A 119 -0.98 0.64 8.56
N PRO A 120 -0.92 1.86 9.13
CA PRO A 120 -1.76 2.23 10.25
C PRO A 120 -3.27 2.11 9.99
N ILE A 121 -3.71 2.29 8.73
CA ILE A 121 -5.12 2.06 8.34
C ILE A 121 -5.51 0.60 8.61
N GLY A 122 -4.65 -0.33 8.18
CA GLY A 122 -4.82 -1.76 8.48
C GLY A 122 -4.87 -2.03 9.98
N GLY A 123 -4.01 -1.38 10.76
CA GLY A 123 -4.00 -1.47 12.23
C GLY A 123 -5.33 -1.05 12.86
N VAL A 124 -5.91 0.07 12.42
CA VAL A 124 -7.22 0.52 12.89
C VAL A 124 -8.32 -0.48 12.53
N ILE A 125 -8.35 -0.98 11.29
CA ILE A 125 -9.34 -1.97 10.84
C ILE A 125 -9.24 -3.27 11.64
N MET A 126 -8.02 -3.75 11.87
CA MET A 126 -7.76 -4.95 12.67
C MET A 126 -8.22 -4.77 14.11
N ALA A 127 -7.94 -3.62 14.70
CA ALA A 127 -8.36 -3.30 16.07
C ALA A 127 -9.89 -3.18 16.18
N ASP A 128 -10.55 -2.56 15.21
CA ASP A 128 -12.02 -2.48 15.18
C ASP A 128 -12.63 -3.88 15.10
N TYR A 129 -12.15 -4.71 14.19
CA TYR A 129 -12.73 -6.03 13.96
C TYR A 129 -12.47 -6.99 15.12
N TRP A 130 -11.22 -7.15 15.55
CA TRP A 130 -10.85 -8.18 16.53
C TRP A 130 -11.02 -7.73 17.97
N LEU A 131 -10.62 -6.51 18.32
CA LEU A 131 -10.62 -6.06 19.71
C LEU A 131 -11.94 -5.41 20.12
N TYR A 132 -12.58 -4.71 19.19
CA TYR A 132 -13.79 -3.97 19.51
C TYR A 132 -15.07 -4.74 19.14
N ARG A 133 -15.14 -5.35 17.96
CA ARG A 133 -16.32 -6.11 17.48
C ARG A 133 -16.24 -7.61 17.75
N GLN A 134 -15.12 -8.09 18.29
CA GLN A 134 -14.90 -9.51 18.62
C GLN A 134 -15.17 -10.46 17.45
N GLY A 135 -14.93 -10.02 16.21
CA GLY A 135 -15.11 -10.80 15.01
C GLY A 135 -16.50 -10.73 14.38
N GLU A 136 -17.43 -9.99 14.94
CA GLU A 136 -18.77 -9.82 14.37
C GLU A 136 -18.84 -8.58 13.48
N PHE A 137 -19.37 -8.75 12.26
CA PHE A 137 -19.69 -7.61 11.40
C PHE A 137 -21.04 -7.03 11.80
N PRO A 138 -21.17 -5.69 11.79
CA PRO A 138 -22.47 -5.07 12.00
C PRO A 138 -23.43 -5.48 10.90
N SER A 139 -24.69 -5.72 11.27
CA SER A 139 -25.73 -5.98 10.28
C SER A 139 -25.88 -4.77 9.34
N LEU A 140 -26.06 -5.05 8.05
CA LEU A 140 -26.20 -4.00 7.02
C LEU A 140 -27.47 -3.15 7.21
N ASP A 141 -28.42 -3.65 8.00
CA ASP A 141 -29.70 -3.01 8.27
C ASP A 141 -29.61 -1.91 9.35
N VAL A 142 -28.50 -1.84 10.09
CA VAL A 142 -28.30 -0.81 11.12
C VAL A 142 -27.57 0.38 10.51
N PRO A 143 -28.12 1.61 10.64
CA PRO A 143 -27.45 2.80 10.14
C PRO A 143 -26.11 2.99 10.84
N GLN A 144 -25.03 2.92 10.05
CA GLN A 144 -23.67 3.13 10.56
C GLN A 144 -23.35 4.64 10.62
N PRO A 145 -22.61 5.10 11.64
CA PRO A 145 -22.20 6.49 11.71
C PRO A 145 -21.33 6.84 10.49
N ALA A 146 -21.57 8.03 9.91
CA ALA A 146 -20.86 8.48 8.71
C ALA A 146 -19.35 8.59 8.91
N PHE A 147 -18.89 8.85 10.14
CA PHE A 147 -17.47 8.97 10.49
C PHE A 147 -17.16 8.30 11.83
N ASN A 148 -16.11 7.49 11.83
CA ASN A 148 -15.51 6.95 13.05
C ASN A 148 -14.35 7.87 13.49
N TRP A 149 -14.65 8.89 14.31
CA TRP A 149 -13.65 9.84 14.78
C TRP A 149 -12.53 9.20 15.59
N ALA A 150 -12.84 8.17 16.38
CA ALA A 150 -11.81 7.41 17.09
C ALA A 150 -10.82 6.75 16.14
N GLY A 151 -11.32 6.19 15.03
CA GLY A 151 -10.48 5.60 13.98
C GLY A 151 -9.61 6.63 13.25
N VAL A 152 -10.19 7.80 12.92
CA VAL A 152 -9.47 8.87 12.23
C VAL A 152 -8.35 9.43 13.12
N ILE A 153 -8.64 9.72 14.39
CA ILE A 153 -7.64 10.24 15.34
C ILE A 153 -6.55 9.18 15.58
N ALA A 154 -6.92 7.92 15.81
CA ALA A 154 -5.97 6.83 15.98
C ALA A 154 -5.04 6.70 14.77
N TYR A 155 -5.58 6.78 13.56
CA TYR A 155 -4.81 6.74 12.31
C TYR A 155 -3.80 7.87 12.20
N VAL A 156 -4.24 9.12 12.40
CA VAL A 156 -3.38 10.30 12.27
C VAL A 156 -2.23 10.25 13.28
N VAL A 157 -2.55 9.98 14.55
CA VAL A 157 -1.53 9.90 15.62
C VAL A 157 -0.59 8.73 15.41
N ALA A 158 -1.10 7.54 15.03
CA ALA A 158 -0.27 6.37 14.73
C ALA A 158 0.67 6.61 13.53
N SER A 159 0.20 7.31 12.51
CA SER A 159 1.01 7.69 11.35
C SER A 159 2.14 8.66 11.74
N ALA A 160 1.86 9.63 12.60
CA ALA A 160 2.86 10.55 13.13
C ALA A 160 3.91 9.81 13.98
N ILE A 161 3.48 8.86 14.82
CA ILE A 161 4.39 8.00 15.60
C ILE A 161 5.24 7.15 14.67
N ALA A 162 4.65 6.50 13.66
CA ALA A 162 5.38 5.69 12.69
C ALA A 162 6.44 6.48 11.91
N TYR A 163 6.13 7.73 11.59
CA TYR A 163 7.08 8.62 10.91
C TYR A 163 8.27 9.01 11.80
N SER A 164 8.00 9.29 13.07
CA SER A 164 8.98 9.83 14.04
C SER A 164 9.83 8.75 14.70
N THR A 165 9.35 7.50 14.79
CA THR A 165 10.06 6.42 15.49
C THR A 165 11.08 5.74 14.61
N PRO A 166 12.31 5.47 15.11
CA PRO A 166 13.29 4.66 14.41
C PRO A 166 12.82 3.19 14.35
N GLY A 167 13.27 2.47 13.31
CA GLY A 167 12.94 1.05 13.12
C GLY A 167 12.05 0.79 11.89
N ILE A 168 11.25 -0.26 11.95
CA ILE A 168 10.37 -0.67 10.82
C ILE A 168 9.07 0.13 10.90
N LYS A 169 9.02 1.25 10.19
CA LYS A 169 7.89 2.20 10.18
C LYS A 169 6.51 1.54 10.01
N PRO A 170 6.29 0.59 9.06
CA PRO A 170 5.01 -0.09 8.93
C PRO A 170 4.56 -0.83 10.20
N ILE A 171 5.46 -1.55 10.84
CA ILE A 171 5.15 -2.32 12.06
C ILE A 171 4.82 -1.37 13.21
N ASN A 172 5.65 -0.34 13.41
CA ASN A 172 5.41 0.67 14.44
C ASN A 172 4.05 1.35 14.26
N GLY A 173 3.69 1.65 13.00
CA GLY A 173 2.41 2.25 12.65
C GLY A 173 1.21 1.35 12.94
N ILE A 174 1.29 0.06 12.60
CA ILE A 174 0.22 -0.90 12.89
C ILE A 174 0.03 -1.04 14.41
N LEU A 175 1.12 -1.27 15.14
CA LEU A 175 1.05 -1.45 16.60
C LEU A 175 0.51 -0.20 17.31
N ALA A 176 1.02 0.98 16.93
CA ALA A 176 0.52 2.24 17.48
C ALA A 176 -0.98 2.44 17.17
N ALA A 177 -1.41 2.14 15.93
CA ALA A 177 -2.80 2.27 15.53
C ALA A 177 -3.73 1.34 16.33
N VAL A 178 -3.33 0.09 16.54
CA VAL A 178 -4.09 -0.90 17.33
C VAL A 178 -4.27 -0.41 18.77
N VAL A 179 -3.17 -0.01 19.42
CA VAL A 179 -3.21 0.46 20.81
C VAL A 179 -4.03 1.74 20.95
N LEU A 180 -3.78 2.73 20.08
CA LEU A 180 -4.49 4.01 20.12
C LEU A 180 -5.98 3.84 19.86
N TYR A 181 -6.35 3.03 18.87
CA TYR A 181 -7.76 2.79 18.58
C TYR A 181 -8.47 2.14 19.75
N PHE A 182 -7.85 1.13 20.38
CA PHE A 182 -8.41 0.47 21.56
C PHE A 182 -8.60 1.43 22.75
N VAL A 183 -7.64 2.32 22.98
CA VAL A 183 -7.72 3.33 24.05
C VAL A 183 -8.81 4.38 23.73
N LEU A 184 -8.80 4.90 22.50
CA LEU A 184 -9.73 5.95 22.09
C LEU A 184 -11.19 5.47 22.06
N THR A 185 -11.44 4.21 21.70
CA THR A 185 -12.80 3.66 21.75
C THR A 185 -13.35 3.50 23.16
N LYS A 186 -12.47 3.41 24.18
CA LYS A 186 -12.88 3.42 25.60
C LYS A 186 -13.14 4.82 26.13
N ILE A 187 -12.41 5.82 25.64
CA ILE A 187 -12.48 7.22 26.10
C ILE A 187 -13.59 7.99 25.37
N LEU A 188 -13.75 7.73 24.07
CA LEU A 188 -14.77 8.32 23.22
C LEU A 188 -15.87 7.29 22.97
N PRO A 189 -16.87 7.15 23.86
CA PRO A 189 -18.00 6.27 23.62
C PRO A 189 -18.68 6.73 22.34
N GLN A 190 -18.71 5.87 21.32
CA GLN A 190 -19.37 6.16 20.06
C GLN A 190 -20.87 6.32 20.31
N THR A 191 -21.35 7.54 20.16
CA THR A 191 -22.74 7.96 20.42
C THR A 191 -23.68 7.33 19.38
N ASN A 192 -23.84 6.06 19.34
CA ASN A 192 -24.97 5.33 18.73
C ASN A 192 -24.62 3.83 18.65
N ARG A 193 -24.59 3.18 19.82
CA ARG A 193 -24.84 1.77 19.86
C ARG A 193 -26.15 1.54 20.58
N GLN A 194 -27.17 1.39 19.82
CA GLN A 194 -28.35 0.71 20.32
C GLN A 194 -27.99 -0.77 20.39
N THR A 195 -27.69 -1.21 21.59
CA THR A 195 -27.84 -2.58 22.03
C THR A 195 -29.32 -2.95 21.86
N SER A 196 -29.63 -3.82 20.95
CA SER A 196 -30.84 -4.61 20.97
C SER A 196 -30.48 -6.04 20.63
#